data_338598601a6118f3701b669800d6d9ac
#
_entry.id   338598601a6118f3701b669800d6d9ac
#
_cell.length_a   1.000
_cell.length_b   1.000
_cell.length_c   1.000
_cell.angle_alpha   90.00
_cell.angle_beta   90.00
_cell.angle_gamma   90.00
#
_symmetry.space_group_name_H-M   'P 1'
#
loop_
_entity.id
_entity.type
_entity.pdbx_description
1 polymer ?
#
loop_
_entity_poly.entity_id
_entity_poly.type
_entity_poly.pdbx_seq_one_letter_code
_entity_poly.pdbx_strand_id
1 'polypeptide(L)'
;MVMKKIAIIFNPKAGSGKKAILDKIIKILSSTNSIQLFETKAAGDATDIARKESDNFDIIVAAGGDGTINEVVNGINPNTPLGIIPMGTANIVAIEAGISNNVQNICAAINQGNTKKVYLSNINNKKFILMAGIGYDAQVVTNINPKLKKIFGKLIFALEGFKQFFKLKEFTITIKTNHQTYNANWVLITNAKHYAGSHSITTSTNIFDEHLVCYIFP
;
A
#
# COMPACT_ATOMS: atom_id res chain seq x y z
N MET A 1 -1.18 31.89 0.49
CA MET A 1 -1.15 30.44 0.20
C MET A 1 -2.36 30.14 -0.67
N VAL A 2 -2.20 29.50 -1.82
CA VAL A 2 -3.34 29.16 -2.68
C VAL A 2 -4.11 28.01 -2.03
N MET A 3 -5.43 28.13 -1.91
CA MET A 3 -6.32 27.10 -1.39
C MET A 3 -6.34 25.93 -2.37
N LYS A 4 -5.93 24.73 -1.90
CA LYS A 4 -5.92 23.51 -2.70
C LYS A 4 -7.25 22.76 -2.58
N LYS A 5 -7.65 22.07 -3.65
CA LYS A 5 -8.74 21.09 -3.63
C LYS A 5 -8.17 19.73 -3.32
N ILE A 6 -8.61 19.09 -2.25
CA ILE A 6 -8.09 17.81 -1.78
C ILE A 6 -9.22 16.79 -1.71
N ALA A 7 -9.09 15.68 -2.44
CA ALA A 7 -9.96 14.51 -2.30
C ALA A 7 -9.35 13.53 -1.31
N ILE A 8 -10.08 13.17 -0.26
CA ILE A 8 -9.69 12.13 0.68
C ILE A 8 -10.48 10.87 0.38
N ILE A 9 -9.81 9.80 -0.05
CA ILE A 9 -10.41 8.49 -0.29
C ILE A 9 -10.21 7.65 0.97
N PHE A 10 -11.28 7.41 1.70
CA PHE A 10 -11.26 6.74 3.00
C PHE A 10 -11.82 5.33 2.93
N ASN A 11 -11.06 4.37 3.45
CA ASN A 11 -11.54 3.01 3.65
C ASN A 11 -11.95 2.80 5.13
N PRO A 12 -13.25 2.79 5.45
CA PRO A 12 -13.72 2.65 6.83
C PRO A 12 -13.42 1.27 7.45
N LYS A 13 -13.11 0.27 6.61
CA LYS A 13 -12.71 -1.07 7.08
C LYS A 13 -11.23 -1.14 7.46
N ALA A 14 -10.41 -0.16 7.05
CA ALA A 14 -9.01 -0.07 7.42
C ALA A 14 -8.88 0.58 8.80
N GLY A 15 -8.41 -0.19 9.78
CA GLY A 15 -8.12 0.33 11.12
C GLY A 15 -9.38 0.76 11.88
N SER A 16 -10.21 -0.21 12.27
CA SER A 16 -11.38 0.03 13.12
C SER A 16 -11.02 0.93 14.32
N GLY A 17 -11.77 2.04 14.49
CA GLY A 17 -11.58 3.02 15.58
C GLY A 17 -10.75 4.27 15.23
N LYS A 18 -10.21 4.38 14.02
CA LYS A 18 -9.39 5.55 13.64
C LYS A 18 -10.16 6.71 12.99
N LYS A 19 -11.50 6.64 12.93
CA LYS A 19 -12.31 7.71 12.33
C LYS A 19 -12.09 9.05 13.02
N ALA A 20 -11.98 9.08 14.34
CA ALA A 20 -11.70 10.31 15.10
C ALA A 20 -10.36 10.98 14.71
N ILE A 21 -9.36 10.18 14.32
CA ILE A 21 -8.07 10.70 13.83
C ILE A 21 -8.28 11.33 12.44
N LEU A 22 -9.03 10.69 11.57
CA LEU A 22 -9.36 11.24 10.25
C LEU A 22 -10.13 12.55 10.38
N ASP A 23 -11.16 12.60 11.23
CA ASP A 23 -11.97 13.79 11.46
C ASP A 23 -11.11 14.97 11.96
N LYS A 24 -10.13 14.67 12.85
CA LYS A 24 -9.17 15.67 13.31
C LYS A 24 -8.27 16.19 12.17
N ILE A 25 -7.79 15.31 11.29
CA ILE A 25 -6.98 15.68 10.13
C ILE A 25 -7.81 16.54 9.17
N ILE A 26 -9.05 16.11 8.86
CA ILE A 26 -9.95 16.87 7.99
C ILE A 26 -10.18 18.28 8.57
N LYS A 27 -10.47 18.38 9.86
CA LYS A 27 -10.68 19.68 10.54
C LYS A 27 -9.47 20.62 10.37
N ILE A 28 -8.24 20.09 10.54
CA ILE A 28 -7.03 20.90 10.38
C ILE A 28 -6.82 21.30 8.92
N LEU A 29 -6.95 20.36 7.98
CA LEU A 29 -6.75 20.65 6.55
C LEU A 29 -7.79 21.60 5.98
N SER A 30 -9.05 21.52 6.44
CA SER A 30 -10.16 22.39 5.98
C SER A 30 -9.99 23.84 6.39
N SER A 31 -9.07 24.17 7.29
CA SER A 31 -8.79 25.56 7.64
C SER A 31 -8.08 26.34 6.52
N THR A 32 -7.42 25.62 5.59
CA THR A 32 -6.61 26.24 4.51
C THR A 32 -6.91 25.63 3.13
N ASN A 33 -7.72 24.59 3.04
CA ASN A 33 -8.01 23.89 1.79
C ASN A 33 -9.50 23.53 1.66
N SER A 34 -9.93 23.25 0.44
CA SER A 34 -11.23 22.66 0.14
C SER A 34 -11.11 21.13 0.19
N ILE A 35 -11.82 20.48 1.11
CA ILE A 35 -11.74 19.04 1.32
C ILE A 35 -13.03 18.36 0.87
N GLN A 36 -12.90 17.28 0.10
CA GLN A 36 -14.00 16.37 -0.19
C GLN A 36 -13.64 14.95 0.25
N LEU A 37 -14.52 14.32 1.03
CA LEU A 37 -14.34 12.96 1.53
C LEU A 37 -15.15 11.98 0.69
N PHE A 38 -14.49 10.92 0.24
CA PHE A 38 -15.07 9.79 -0.47
C PHE A 38 -14.87 8.52 0.35
N GLU A 39 -15.94 7.87 0.78
CA GLU A 39 -15.85 6.60 1.50
C GLU A 39 -15.99 5.42 0.56
N THR A 40 -15.08 4.43 0.69
CA THR A 40 -15.18 3.17 -0.05
C THR A 40 -16.17 2.22 0.63
N LYS A 41 -16.92 1.47 -0.16
CA LYS A 41 -17.89 0.46 0.29
C LYS A 41 -17.40 -0.96 0.03
N ALA A 42 -16.67 -1.15 -1.07
CA ALA A 42 -16.17 -2.45 -1.53
C ALA A 42 -14.71 -2.36 -2.01
N ALA A 43 -14.11 -3.51 -2.28
CA ALA A 43 -12.82 -3.60 -2.96
C ALA A 43 -12.95 -3.08 -4.41
N GLY A 44 -11.96 -2.30 -4.84
CA GLY A 44 -11.95 -1.64 -6.15
C GLY A 44 -12.48 -0.21 -6.14
N ASP A 45 -13.35 0.16 -5.17
CA ASP A 45 -13.93 1.51 -5.12
C ASP A 45 -12.86 2.60 -5.07
N ALA A 46 -11.77 2.39 -4.32
CA ALA A 46 -10.71 3.38 -4.21
C ALA A 46 -10.01 3.62 -5.57
N THR A 47 -9.92 2.58 -6.41
CA THR A 47 -9.41 2.70 -7.78
C THR A 47 -10.34 3.54 -8.65
N ASP A 48 -11.64 3.26 -8.58
CA ASP A 48 -12.63 3.93 -9.42
C ASP A 48 -12.81 5.39 -9.02
N ILE A 49 -12.85 5.68 -7.71
CA ILE A 49 -12.88 7.04 -7.18
C ILE A 49 -11.62 7.79 -7.61
N ALA A 50 -10.43 7.22 -7.44
CA ALA A 50 -9.18 7.86 -7.82
C ALA A 50 -9.13 8.16 -9.33
N ARG A 51 -9.59 7.23 -10.18
CA ARG A 51 -9.66 7.41 -11.64
C ARG A 51 -10.58 8.55 -12.03
N LYS A 52 -11.73 8.66 -11.38
CA LYS A 52 -12.74 9.67 -11.67
C LYS A 52 -12.33 11.06 -11.19
N GLU A 53 -11.69 11.13 -10.03
CA GLU A 53 -11.52 12.39 -9.31
C GLU A 53 -10.10 12.99 -9.44
N SER A 54 -9.09 12.23 -9.92
CA SER A 54 -7.70 12.72 -9.94
C SER A 54 -7.48 13.98 -10.79
N ASP A 55 -8.30 14.22 -11.79
CA ASP A 55 -8.19 15.44 -12.61
C ASP A 55 -9.00 16.64 -12.06
N ASN A 56 -9.86 16.39 -11.07
CA ASN A 56 -10.72 17.40 -10.45
C ASN A 56 -10.11 18.02 -9.18
N PHE A 57 -9.05 17.42 -8.64
CA PHE A 57 -8.41 17.78 -7.38
C PHE A 57 -6.90 17.98 -7.53
N ASP A 58 -6.36 18.91 -6.76
CA ASP A 58 -4.91 19.19 -6.75
C ASP A 58 -4.12 18.07 -6.03
N ILE A 59 -4.76 17.36 -5.10
CA ILE A 59 -4.16 16.25 -4.33
C ILE A 59 -5.23 15.19 -4.10
N ILE A 60 -4.87 13.93 -4.35
CA ILE A 60 -5.61 12.76 -3.85
C ILE A 60 -4.95 12.26 -2.58
N VAL A 61 -5.72 12.02 -1.53
CA VAL A 61 -5.21 11.48 -0.26
C VAL A 61 -5.83 10.11 0.00
N ALA A 62 -5.02 9.07 0.11
CA ALA A 62 -5.44 7.74 0.51
C ALA A 62 -5.46 7.64 2.04
N ALA A 63 -6.64 7.53 2.64
CA ALA A 63 -6.84 7.30 4.07
C ALA A 63 -7.19 5.82 4.30
N GLY A 64 -6.16 4.99 4.51
CA GLY A 64 -6.32 3.55 4.59
C GLY A 64 -5.02 2.80 4.90
N GLY A 65 -5.03 1.49 4.67
CA GLY A 65 -3.82 0.67 4.71
C GLY A 65 -3.18 0.51 3.33
N ASP A 66 -2.13 -0.32 3.25
CA ASP A 66 -1.35 -0.56 2.02
C ASP A 66 -2.23 -1.00 0.84
N GLY A 67 -3.27 -1.81 1.09
CA GLY A 67 -4.23 -2.21 0.06
C GLY A 67 -5.04 -1.05 -0.50
N THR A 68 -5.49 -0.12 0.34
CA THR A 68 -6.22 1.08 -0.11
C THR A 68 -5.30 1.99 -0.93
N ILE A 69 -4.04 2.15 -0.49
CA ILE A 69 -3.04 2.93 -1.23
C ILE A 69 -2.78 2.29 -2.59
N ASN A 70 -2.63 0.96 -2.65
CA ASN A 70 -2.43 0.24 -3.91
C ASN A 70 -3.63 0.35 -4.86
N GLU A 71 -4.87 0.34 -4.34
CA GLU A 71 -6.05 0.61 -5.16
C GLU A 71 -6.01 2.03 -5.73
N VAL A 72 -5.73 3.06 -4.92
CA VAL A 72 -5.62 4.45 -5.39
C VAL A 72 -4.56 4.59 -6.48
N VAL A 73 -3.39 3.96 -6.30
CA VAL A 73 -2.28 3.96 -7.27
C VAL A 73 -2.69 3.37 -8.63
N ASN A 74 -3.63 2.42 -8.64
CA ASN A 74 -4.17 1.82 -9.87
C ASN A 74 -5.23 2.68 -10.58
N GLY A 75 -5.71 3.74 -9.94
CA GLY A 75 -6.70 4.66 -10.50
C GLY A 75 -6.19 6.06 -10.76
N ILE A 76 -5.27 6.56 -9.95
CA ILE A 76 -4.81 7.95 -9.97
C ILE A 76 -4.10 8.32 -11.27
N ASN A 77 -4.32 9.54 -11.75
CA ASN A 77 -3.51 10.13 -12.81
C ASN A 77 -2.06 10.29 -12.32
N PRO A 78 -1.05 9.85 -13.09
CA PRO A 78 0.37 9.93 -12.70
C PRO A 78 0.87 11.33 -12.33
N ASN A 79 0.22 12.37 -12.82
CA ASN A 79 0.58 13.77 -12.55
C ASN A 79 -0.06 14.33 -11.27
N THR A 80 -1.05 13.62 -10.70
CA THR A 80 -1.73 14.07 -9.48
C THR A 80 -0.99 13.56 -8.25
N PRO A 81 -0.55 14.46 -7.34
CA PRO A 81 0.11 14.07 -6.11
C PRO A 81 -0.75 13.18 -5.22
N LEU A 82 -0.14 12.15 -4.65
CA LEU A 82 -0.77 11.24 -3.69
C LEU A 82 -0.29 11.55 -2.27
N GLY A 83 -1.20 11.98 -1.41
CA GLY A 83 -1.01 12.03 0.04
C GLY A 83 -1.43 10.72 0.71
N ILE A 84 -0.87 10.43 1.88
CA ILE A 84 -1.17 9.20 2.62
C ILE A 84 -1.52 9.53 4.06
N ILE A 85 -2.66 9.02 4.53
CA ILE A 85 -3.06 8.96 5.94
C ILE A 85 -3.02 7.47 6.34
N PRO A 86 -2.00 7.03 7.11
CA PRO A 86 -1.78 5.62 7.40
C PRO A 86 -2.77 5.12 8.45
N MET A 87 -3.77 4.35 8.02
CA MET A 87 -4.83 3.83 8.87
C MET A 87 -4.86 2.29 8.96
N GLY A 88 -3.98 1.61 8.24
CA GLY A 88 -3.89 0.14 8.24
C GLY A 88 -3.14 -0.43 9.44
N THR A 89 -2.90 -1.74 9.38
CA THR A 89 -2.17 -2.50 10.42
C THR A 89 -0.65 -2.42 10.24
N ALA A 90 -0.15 -2.57 9.01
CA ALA A 90 1.29 -2.59 8.70
C ALA A 90 1.77 -1.22 8.24
N ASN A 91 1.06 -0.58 7.31
CA ASN A 91 1.36 0.72 6.71
C ASN A 91 2.80 0.79 6.15
N ILE A 92 3.19 -0.25 5.41
CA ILE A 92 4.55 -0.38 4.89
C ILE A 92 4.86 0.76 3.90
N VAL A 93 3.89 1.16 3.07
CA VAL A 93 4.07 2.30 2.15
C VAL A 93 4.40 3.58 2.92
N ALA A 94 3.74 3.83 4.04
CA ALA A 94 4.01 5.00 4.88
C ALA A 94 5.41 4.92 5.52
N ILE A 95 5.83 3.74 5.97
CA ILE A 95 7.18 3.51 6.52
C ILE A 95 8.23 3.76 5.44
N GLU A 96 8.08 3.18 4.25
CA GLU A 96 8.98 3.37 3.10
C GLU A 96 9.08 4.83 2.66
N ALA A 97 7.96 5.54 2.68
CA ALA A 97 7.89 6.95 2.30
C ALA A 97 8.34 7.91 3.41
N GLY A 98 8.66 7.41 4.61
CA GLY A 98 9.02 8.23 5.77
C GLY A 98 7.85 9.07 6.30
N ILE A 99 6.61 8.62 6.08
CA ILE A 99 5.41 9.35 6.51
C ILE A 99 5.12 9.06 7.97
N SER A 100 5.03 10.12 8.76
CA SER A 100 4.72 10.08 10.18
C SER A 100 3.28 9.61 10.45
N ASN A 101 3.06 9.00 11.63
CA ASN A 101 1.71 8.71 12.14
C ASN A 101 1.14 9.89 12.97
N ASN A 102 1.90 10.97 13.16
CA ASN A 102 1.47 12.15 13.90
C ASN A 102 0.56 13.03 13.03
N VAL A 103 -0.59 13.43 13.59
CA VAL A 103 -1.62 14.21 12.88
C VAL A 103 -1.07 15.53 12.34
N GLN A 104 -0.29 16.26 13.15
CA GLN A 104 0.28 17.55 12.76
C GLN A 104 1.27 17.38 11.60
N ASN A 105 2.12 16.36 11.67
CA ASN A 105 3.10 16.09 10.61
C ASN A 105 2.44 15.66 9.30
N ILE A 106 1.36 14.85 9.36
CA ILE A 106 0.56 14.48 8.19
C ILE A 106 -0.04 15.74 7.54
N CYS A 107 -0.69 16.57 8.34
CA CYS A 107 -1.31 17.81 7.84
C CYS A 107 -0.26 18.77 7.26
N ALA A 108 0.89 18.92 7.94
CA ALA A 108 1.99 19.76 7.46
C ALA A 108 2.53 19.26 6.11
N ALA A 109 2.77 17.96 5.95
CA ALA A 109 3.25 17.38 4.71
C ALA A 109 2.27 17.61 3.53
N ILE A 110 0.97 17.39 3.77
CA ILE A 110 -0.08 17.61 2.74
C ILE A 110 -0.16 19.11 2.38
N ASN A 111 -0.12 20.02 3.36
CA ASN A 111 -0.18 21.46 3.13
C ASN A 111 1.05 21.98 2.39
N GLN A 112 2.26 21.53 2.77
CA GLN A 112 3.49 21.92 2.09
C GLN A 112 3.49 21.45 0.63
N GLY A 113 2.95 20.24 0.36
CA GLY A 113 2.84 19.69 -0.98
C GLY A 113 4.17 19.32 -1.60
N ASN A 114 5.20 19.11 -0.80
CA ASN A 114 6.47 18.55 -1.28
C ASN A 114 6.27 17.10 -1.72
N THR A 115 6.61 16.80 -2.96
CA THR A 115 6.41 15.48 -3.54
C THR A 115 7.73 14.79 -3.84
N LYS A 116 7.71 13.47 -3.81
CA LYS A 116 8.82 12.63 -4.26
C LYS A 116 8.28 11.58 -5.23
N LYS A 117 8.98 11.38 -6.33
CA LYS A 117 8.63 10.37 -7.33
C LYS A 117 8.78 8.97 -6.72
N VAL A 118 7.76 8.13 -6.91
CA VAL A 118 7.77 6.71 -6.53
C VAL A 118 7.69 5.88 -7.80
N TYR A 119 8.48 4.83 -7.88
CA TYR A 119 8.46 3.92 -9.02
C TYR A 119 7.49 2.76 -8.76
N LEU A 120 6.56 2.58 -9.69
CA LEU A 120 5.54 1.54 -9.64
C LEU A 120 5.90 0.43 -10.62
N SER A 121 5.71 -0.79 -10.18
CA SER A 121 5.91 -1.96 -11.02
C SER A 121 4.56 -2.51 -11.51
N ASN A 122 4.58 -3.29 -12.57
CA ASN A 122 3.39 -3.89 -13.16
C ASN A 122 3.49 -5.41 -13.17
N ILE A 123 2.38 -6.04 -12.85
CA ILE A 123 2.16 -7.48 -13.06
C ILE A 123 0.75 -7.69 -13.62
N ASN A 124 0.64 -8.35 -14.77
CA ASN A 124 -0.65 -8.60 -15.43
C ASN A 124 -1.53 -7.32 -15.55
N ASN A 125 -0.93 -6.22 -16.01
CA ASN A 125 -1.57 -4.90 -16.17
C ASN A 125 -2.08 -4.24 -14.87
N LYS A 126 -1.66 -4.73 -13.72
CA LYS A 126 -1.92 -4.11 -12.41
C LYS A 126 -0.64 -3.54 -11.83
N LYS A 127 -0.70 -2.30 -11.38
CA LYS A 127 0.41 -1.66 -10.68
C LYS A 127 0.51 -2.19 -9.25
N PHE A 128 1.73 -2.32 -8.77
CA PHE A 128 2.00 -2.53 -7.34
C PHE A 128 3.10 -1.58 -6.86
N ILE A 129 3.04 -1.20 -5.58
CA ILE A 129 3.91 -0.16 -5.01
C ILE A 129 4.99 -0.74 -4.08
N LEU A 130 4.83 -1.94 -3.57
CA LEU A 130 5.75 -2.55 -2.62
C LEU A 130 6.33 -3.84 -3.19
N MET A 131 5.51 -4.85 -3.27
CA MET A 131 5.95 -6.19 -3.64
C MET A 131 4.84 -7.02 -4.26
N ALA A 132 5.25 -8.03 -5.02
CA ALA A 132 4.40 -9.10 -5.54
C ALA A 132 4.98 -10.44 -5.13
N GLY A 133 4.21 -11.22 -4.39
CA GLY A 133 4.55 -12.57 -3.95
C GLY A 133 3.84 -13.61 -4.82
N ILE A 134 4.56 -14.65 -5.22
CA ILE A 134 4.04 -15.79 -5.97
C ILE A 134 4.39 -17.05 -5.18
N GLY A 135 3.47 -17.97 -5.09
CA GLY A 135 3.66 -19.22 -4.33
C GLY A 135 3.33 -19.05 -2.86
N TYR A 136 4.27 -19.35 -1.99
CA TYR A 136 4.07 -19.36 -0.54
C TYR A 136 3.41 -18.08 0.00
N ASP A 137 3.95 -16.93 -0.35
CA ASP A 137 3.46 -15.64 0.14
C ASP A 137 2.00 -15.37 -0.29
N ALA A 138 1.68 -15.68 -1.55
CA ALA A 138 0.32 -15.58 -2.07
C ALA A 138 -0.65 -16.53 -1.34
N GLN A 139 -0.23 -17.76 -1.03
CA GLN A 139 -1.04 -18.71 -0.27
C GLN A 139 -1.30 -18.23 1.16
N VAL A 140 -0.28 -17.73 1.85
CA VAL A 140 -0.44 -17.16 3.19
C VAL A 140 -1.49 -16.06 3.18
N VAL A 141 -1.38 -15.10 2.26
CA VAL A 141 -2.31 -13.97 2.17
C VAL A 141 -3.73 -14.42 1.82
N THR A 142 -3.88 -15.35 0.88
CA THR A 142 -5.19 -15.84 0.41
C THR A 142 -5.93 -16.65 1.48
N ASN A 143 -5.21 -17.41 2.31
CA ASN A 143 -5.81 -18.29 3.31
C ASN A 143 -6.11 -17.57 4.65
N ILE A 144 -5.71 -16.31 4.82
CA ILE A 144 -6.02 -15.57 6.05
C ILE A 144 -7.52 -15.27 6.14
N ASN A 145 -8.13 -15.74 7.22
CA ASN A 145 -9.51 -15.40 7.53
C ASN A 145 -9.63 -13.91 7.94
N PRO A 146 -10.44 -13.10 7.21
CA PRO A 146 -10.59 -11.68 7.51
C PRO A 146 -11.08 -11.35 8.91
N LYS A 147 -11.89 -12.24 9.52
CA LYS A 147 -12.40 -12.08 10.89
C LYS A 147 -11.28 -12.27 11.91
N LEU A 148 -10.43 -13.28 11.71
CA LEU A 148 -9.28 -13.55 12.58
C LEU A 148 -8.21 -12.46 12.47
N LYS A 149 -8.03 -11.88 11.28
CA LYS A 149 -7.14 -10.74 11.07
C LYS A 149 -7.52 -9.53 11.94
N LYS A 150 -8.82 -9.27 12.13
CA LYS A 150 -9.28 -8.18 13.00
C LYS A 150 -8.96 -8.42 14.48
N ILE A 151 -8.98 -9.68 14.93
CA ILE A 151 -8.77 -10.04 16.34
C ILE A 151 -7.27 -10.18 16.65
N PHE A 152 -6.53 -10.89 15.82
CA PHE A 152 -5.14 -11.27 16.07
C PHE A 152 -4.11 -10.39 15.35
N GLY A 153 -4.55 -9.43 14.53
CA GLY A 153 -3.65 -8.50 13.85
C GLY A 153 -2.52 -9.19 13.07
N LYS A 154 -1.27 -8.83 13.38
CA LYS A 154 -0.09 -9.40 12.71
C LYS A 154 0.18 -10.87 13.05
N LEU A 155 -0.29 -11.36 14.20
CA LEU A 155 -0.03 -12.74 14.64
C LEU A 155 -0.67 -13.77 13.71
N ILE A 156 -1.81 -13.45 13.07
CA ILE A 156 -2.47 -14.38 12.16
C ILE A 156 -1.62 -14.68 10.91
N PHE A 157 -0.82 -13.70 10.46
CA PHE A 157 0.12 -13.91 9.35
C PHE A 157 1.22 -14.89 9.71
N ALA A 158 1.74 -14.82 10.94
CA ALA A 158 2.76 -15.74 11.42
C ALA A 158 2.21 -17.18 11.55
N LEU A 159 0.99 -17.33 12.10
CA LEU A 159 0.33 -18.62 12.23
C LEU A 159 0.01 -19.26 10.87
N GLU A 160 -0.55 -18.48 9.95
CA GLU A 160 -0.85 -18.98 8.60
C GLU A 160 0.44 -19.26 7.82
N GLY A 161 1.47 -18.42 7.97
CA GLY A 161 2.80 -18.67 7.41
C GLY A 161 3.37 -20.00 7.87
N PHE A 162 3.36 -20.26 9.17
CA PHE A 162 3.82 -21.55 9.71
C PHE A 162 3.04 -22.74 9.15
N LYS A 163 1.71 -22.63 9.07
CA LYS A 163 0.85 -23.66 8.49
C LYS A 163 1.13 -23.93 7.02
N GLN A 164 1.30 -22.88 6.22
CA GLN A 164 1.59 -23.00 4.79
C GLN A 164 3.02 -23.46 4.50
N PHE A 165 3.95 -23.24 5.42
CA PHE A 165 5.34 -23.70 5.27
C PHE A 165 5.46 -25.22 5.01
N PHE A 166 4.62 -26.01 5.64
CA PHE A 166 4.58 -27.46 5.42
C PHE A 166 4.00 -27.88 4.06
N LYS A 167 3.38 -26.93 3.33
CA LYS A 167 2.78 -27.16 2.01
C LYS A 167 3.64 -26.65 0.84
N LEU A 168 4.83 -26.11 1.13
CA LEU A 168 5.72 -25.49 0.12
C LEU A 168 6.09 -26.41 -1.05
N LYS A 169 6.04 -27.74 -0.85
CA LYS A 169 6.43 -28.71 -1.87
C LYS A 169 5.30 -29.09 -2.84
N GLU A 170 4.10 -28.55 -2.68
CA GLU A 170 2.94 -28.96 -3.48
C GLU A 170 2.93 -28.42 -4.92
N PHE A 171 3.78 -27.41 -5.24
CA PHE A 171 3.86 -26.85 -6.59
C PHE A 171 5.23 -26.24 -6.88
N THR A 172 5.56 -26.16 -8.16
CA THR A 172 6.82 -25.56 -8.64
C THR A 172 6.51 -24.39 -9.55
N ILE A 173 7.14 -23.25 -9.27
CA ILE A 173 7.08 -22.06 -10.10
C ILE A 173 8.29 -22.07 -11.01
N THR A 174 8.07 -21.98 -12.32
CA THR A 174 9.15 -21.79 -13.29
C THR A 174 9.30 -20.32 -13.64
N ILE A 175 10.47 -19.76 -13.33
CA ILE A 175 10.83 -18.37 -13.64
C ILE A 175 11.74 -18.38 -14.86
N LYS A 176 11.30 -17.75 -15.93
CA LYS A 176 12.08 -17.60 -17.16
C LYS A 176 12.58 -16.16 -17.27
N THR A 177 13.87 -15.97 -17.38
CA THR A 177 14.51 -14.70 -17.69
C THR A 177 15.13 -14.77 -19.09
N ASN A 178 15.69 -13.67 -19.58
CA ASN A 178 16.40 -13.64 -20.86
C ASN A 178 17.67 -14.49 -20.87
N HIS A 179 18.20 -14.87 -19.69
CA HIS A 179 19.49 -15.54 -19.56
C HIS A 179 19.35 -16.99 -19.06
N GLN A 180 18.39 -17.27 -18.20
CA GLN A 180 18.28 -18.59 -17.60
C GLN A 180 16.89 -18.86 -17.02
N THR A 181 16.65 -20.12 -16.68
CA THR A 181 15.40 -20.59 -16.09
C THR A 181 15.68 -21.09 -14.67
N TYR A 182 14.82 -20.72 -13.73
CA TYR A 182 14.86 -21.14 -12.32
C TYR A 182 13.58 -21.88 -11.96
N ASN A 183 13.67 -22.81 -11.03
CA ASN A 183 12.52 -23.43 -10.39
C ASN A 183 12.50 -23.04 -8.90
N ALA A 184 11.33 -22.70 -8.39
CA ALA A 184 11.14 -22.26 -7.02
C ALA A 184 9.76 -22.62 -6.49
N ASN A 185 9.62 -22.61 -5.17
CA ASN A 185 8.33 -22.74 -4.49
C ASN A 185 7.78 -21.39 -4.02
N TRP A 186 8.64 -20.38 -3.94
CA TRP A 186 8.29 -19.04 -3.55
C TRP A 186 9.14 -18.03 -4.31
N VAL A 187 8.49 -16.99 -4.84
CA VAL A 187 9.13 -15.85 -5.51
C VAL A 187 8.57 -14.57 -4.91
N LEU A 188 9.47 -13.66 -4.54
CA LEU A 188 9.11 -12.33 -4.07
C LEU A 188 9.80 -11.28 -4.94
N ILE A 189 9.03 -10.46 -5.62
CA ILE A 189 9.51 -9.34 -6.43
C ILE A 189 9.18 -8.06 -5.68
N THR A 190 10.19 -7.22 -5.39
CA THR A 190 10.01 -6.03 -4.57
C THR A 190 10.90 -4.87 -5.00
N ASN A 191 10.39 -3.63 -4.87
CA ASN A 191 11.19 -2.41 -4.79
C ASN A 191 11.16 -1.79 -3.38
N ALA A 192 10.50 -2.44 -2.41
CA ALA A 192 10.44 -1.97 -1.03
C ALA A 192 11.55 -2.61 -0.19
N LYS A 193 12.05 -1.86 0.78
CA LYS A 193 13.01 -2.32 1.75
C LYS A 193 12.37 -3.19 2.83
N HIS A 194 11.12 -2.88 3.24
CA HIS A 194 10.47 -3.51 4.38
C HIS A 194 9.47 -4.58 3.94
N TYR A 195 9.45 -5.67 4.73
CA TYR A 195 8.54 -6.80 4.58
C TYR A 195 7.86 -7.10 5.93
N ALA A 196 6.57 -7.49 5.89
CA ALA A 196 5.79 -7.88 7.08
C ALA A 196 5.82 -6.85 8.23
N GLY A 197 5.88 -5.55 7.92
CA GLY A 197 5.97 -4.45 8.86
C GLY A 197 7.30 -3.72 8.77
N SER A 198 8.05 -3.60 9.88
CA SER A 198 9.33 -2.88 9.92
C SER A 198 10.57 -3.76 9.67
N HIS A 199 10.39 -5.03 9.30
CA HIS A 199 11.52 -5.92 9.02
C HIS A 199 12.12 -5.61 7.65
N SER A 200 13.43 -5.32 7.61
CA SER A 200 14.13 -5.12 6.34
C SER A 200 14.41 -6.46 5.67
N ILE A 201 13.99 -6.61 4.41
CA ILE A 201 14.29 -7.79 3.58
C ILE A 201 15.46 -7.52 2.63
N THR A 202 15.69 -6.25 2.33
CA THR A 202 16.77 -5.82 1.44
C THR A 202 17.31 -4.46 1.85
N THR A 203 18.55 -4.19 1.48
CA THR A 203 19.15 -2.84 1.52
C THR A 203 19.47 -2.33 0.12
N SER A 204 19.20 -3.14 -0.90
CA SER A 204 19.62 -2.89 -2.29
C SER A 204 18.62 -2.05 -3.07
N THR A 205 17.41 -1.83 -2.56
CA THR A 205 16.38 -1.05 -3.24
C THR A 205 15.44 -0.38 -2.23
N ASN A 206 14.69 0.60 -2.69
CA ASN A 206 13.60 1.27 -1.98
C ASN A 206 12.56 1.77 -3.00
N ILE A 207 11.39 2.21 -2.56
CA ILE A 207 10.29 2.61 -3.45
C ILE A 207 10.61 3.81 -4.35
N PHE A 208 11.71 4.51 -4.12
CA PHE A 208 12.17 5.64 -4.93
C PHE A 208 13.19 5.24 -5.99
N ASP A 209 13.59 3.96 -6.06
CA ASP A 209 14.53 3.41 -7.03
C ASP A 209 13.78 2.73 -8.18
N GLU A 210 14.34 2.78 -9.39
CA GLU A 210 13.78 2.10 -10.57
C GLU A 210 14.00 0.58 -10.53
N HIS A 211 14.82 0.09 -9.60
CA HIS A 211 15.23 -1.30 -9.56
C HIS A 211 14.23 -2.18 -8.80
N LEU A 212 14.03 -3.38 -9.34
CA LEU A 212 13.36 -4.48 -8.66
C LEU A 212 14.38 -5.52 -8.20
N VAL A 213 14.16 -6.05 -7.00
CA VAL A 213 14.87 -7.23 -6.51
C VAL A 213 13.93 -8.41 -6.57
N CYS A 214 14.41 -9.53 -7.12
CA CYS A 214 13.69 -10.77 -7.20
C CYS A 214 14.36 -11.81 -6.28
N TYR A 215 13.66 -12.19 -5.23
CA TYR A 215 14.09 -13.29 -4.35
C TYR A 215 13.43 -14.57 -4.83
N ILE A 216 14.27 -15.59 -5.05
CA ILE A 216 13.87 -16.91 -5.54
C ILE A 216 14.19 -17.92 -4.45
N PHE A 217 13.17 -18.57 -3.91
CA PHE A 217 13.28 -19.59 -2.85
C PHE A 217 12.93 -20.96 -3.46
N PRO A 218 13.91 -21.86 -3.60
CA PRO A 218 13.73 -23.21 -4.17
C PRO A 218 12.90 -24.13 -3.28
#